data_5ba7fbe5939e8f8e3fafb84c4817558a
#
_entry.id   5ba7fbe5939e8f8e3fafb84c4817558a
#
_cell.length_a   1.000
_cell.length_b   1.000
_cell.length_c   1.000
_cell.angle_alpha   90.00
_cell.angle_beta   90.00
_cell.angle_gamma   90.00
#
_symmetry.space_group_name_H-M   'P 1'
#
loop_
_entity.id
_entity.type
_entity.pdbx_description
1 polymer ?
#
loop_
_entity_poly.entity_id
_entity_poly.type
_entity_poly.pdbx_seq_one_letter_code
_entity_poly.pdbx_strand_id
1 'polypeptide(L)'
;MRNANILETIRMIEEQKLDIRTVTMGISLLDCADSDGEVARRKIYDKITSRAANLVSVCEGIEAELGIPIVNKRIAVTPIALVAGASNDEDYVEFARTLDAAAKAVGVNFVGGFSALVDKGMTPADEKLIRSIPRALAETDVVCSSVDIGSSRAGINMSAVKLMGETIRATADLTADAHGFGCAKLVVFANAVSDNPFMAGAFHGVQEADTTISVGVSGPGVVHRALQKVRGESFDTCAEEIKKAAFKITRVGQLVGTLAAERLGVQFNIIDLSLAPTAEIGDSVAHILEEMGLETVGTHGTVAALALLNDAVKKGGLMACSNVGGLSGSFIPISEDIGMIESAAAGHISLDKLEAMTAICSVGLDMVAVPGDTPAATLAAMIADEAAIGVMNHKTTAVRVIPAVGLGVGDMVEFGGLLGRAPVMPTHTPSAEAFIARCGRIPSPVHGFRN
;
A
#
# COMPACT_ATOMS: atom_id res chain seq x y z
N MET A 1 18.26 -27.63 -14.20
CA MET A 1 16.79 -27.47 -14.11
C MET A 1 16.14 -28.50 -15.03
N ARG A 2 15.06 -29.17 -14.60
CA ARG A 2 14.30 -30.05 -15.49
C ARG A 2 13.50 -29.17 -16.48
N ASN A 3 13.42 -29.58 -17.76
CA ASN A 3 12.68 -28.83 -18.79
C ASN A 3 11.23 -28.45 -18.35
N ALA A 4 10.61 -29.31 -17.53
CA ALA A 4 9.29 -29.06 -16.96
C ALA A 4 9.23 -27.79 -16.08
N ASN A 5 10.28 -27.46 -15.30
CA ASN A 5 10.30 -26.29 -14.44
C ASN A 5 10.46 -24.99 -15.24
N ILE A 6 11.19 -25.05 -16.38
CA ILE A 6 11.34 -23.90 -17.28
C ILE A 6 10.00 -23.58 -17.93
N LEU A 7 9.30 -24.59 -18.46
CA LEU A 7 7.98 -24.45 -19.06
C LEU A 7 6.95 -23.95 -18.05
N GLU A 8 7.05 -24.37 -16.80
CA GLU A 8 6.16 -23.89 -15.74
C GLU A 8 6.38 -22.40 -15.47
N THR A 9 7.64 -21.95 -15.37
CA THR A 9 7.95 -20.52 -15.16
C THR A 9 7.44 -19.66 -16.32
N ILE A 10 7.62 -20.10 -17.56
CA ILE A 10 7.09 -19.39 -18.74
C ILE A 10 5.55 -19.27 -18.64
N ARG A 11 4.85 -20.34 -18.29
CA ARG A 11 3.40 -20.31 -18.11
C ARG A 11 2.95 -19.38 -16.99
N MET A 12 3.71 -19.32 -15.88
CA MET A 12 3.39 -18.41 -14.79
C MET A 12 3.43 -16.94 -15.26
N ILE A 13 4.36 -16.58 -16.14
CA ILE A 13 4.49 -15.23 -16.67
C ILE A 13 3.44 -14.96 -17.75
N GLU A 14 3.40 -15.78 -18.80
CA GLU A 14 2.58 -15.53 -20.01
C GLU A 14 1.07 -15.76 -19.77
N GLU A 15 0.72 -16.85 -19.04
CA GLU A 15 -0.66 -17.30 -18.91
C GLU A 15 -1.28 -16.94 -17.54
N GLN A 16 -0.46 -16.79 -16.49
CA GLN A 16 -0.93 -16.66 -15.10
C GLN A 16 -0.63 -15.29 -14.50
N LYS A 17 -0.20 -14.33 -15.31
CA LYS A 17 0.01 -12.93 -14.90
C LYS A 17 0.99 -12.74 -13.74
N LEU A 18 2.04 -13.59 -13.63
CA LEU A 18 3.11 -13.34 -12.69
C LEU A 18 3.89 -12.12 -13.13
N ASP A 19 3.98 -11.13 -12.26
CA ASP A 19 4.80 -9.94 -12.48
C ASP A 19 5.64 -9.56 -11.24
N ILE A 20 6.67 -8.77 -11.48
CA ILE A 20 7.30 -7.95 -10.46
C ILE A 20 6.54 -6.63 -10.44
N ARG A 21 5.63 -6.50 -9.48
CA ARG A 21 4.78 -5.33 -9.39
C ARG A 21 5.57 -4.05 -9.19
N THR A 22 6.67 -4.14 -8.44
CA THR A 22 7.58 -3.00 -8.26
C THR A 22 8.98 -3.42 -7.87
N VAL A 23 9.97 -2.67 -8.38
CA VAL A 23 11.30 -2.54 -7.77
C VAL A 23 11.36 -1.14 -7.16
N THR A 24 11.49 -1.07 -5.85
CA THR A 24 11.49 0.18 -5.09
C THR A 24 12.86 0.42 -4.46
N MET A 25 13.47 1.56 -4.79
CA MET A 25 14.71 2.01 -4.16
C MET A 25 14.37 2.83 -2.91
N GLY A 26 14.79 2.35 -1.75
CA GLY A 26 14.75 3.11 -0.49
C GLY A 26 15.98 4.01 -0.40
N ILE A 27 15.79 5.30 -0.05
CA ILE A 27 16.88 6.28 0.07
C ILE A 27 16.73 7.04 1.39
N SER A 28 17.72 6.95 2.26
CA SER A 28 17.80 7.79 3.47
C SER A 28 18.08 9.24 3.08
N LEU A 29 17.30 10.17 3.62
CA LEU A 29 17.46 11.61 3.43
C LEU A 29 17.89 12.33 4.73
N LEU A 30 18.25 11.60 5.78
CA LEU A 30 18.58 12.19 7.09
C LEU A 30 19.76 13.17 7.02
N ASP A 31 20.73 12.92 6.15
CA ASP A 31 21.90 13.79 5.90
C ASP A 31 21.58 15.02 5.04
N CYS A 32 20.36 15.10 4.50
CA CYS A 32 19.89 16.25 3.73
C CYS A 32 19.26 17.33 4.61
N ALA A 33 19.03 17.07 5.91
CA ALA A 33 18.45 18.04 6.81
C ALA A 33 19.29 19.33 6.87
N ASP A 34 18.61 20.48 6.86
CA ASP A 34 19.25 21.80 6.95
C ASP A 34 18.24 22.81 7.53
N SER A 35 18.76 23.85 8.22
CA SER A 35 17.93 24.94 8.72
C SER A 35 17.40 25.85 7.60
N ASP A 36 18.08 25.87 6.47
CA ASP A 36 17.64 26.51 5.24
C ASP A 36 16.93 25.47 4.37
N GLY A 37 15.62 25.63 4.18
CA GLY A 37 14.78 24.71 3.41
C GLY A 37 15.18 24.60 1.95
N GLU A 38 15.71 25.66 1.31
CA GLU A 38 16.19 25.61 -0.07
C GLU A 38 17.44 24.73 -0.17
N VAL A 39 18.35 24.86 0.78
CA VAL A 39 19.56 24.01 0.87
C VAL A 39 19.16 22.55 1.09
N ALA A 40 18.23 22.29 2.01
CA ALA A 40 17.72 20.93 2.26
C ALA A 40 17.12 20.32 0.98
N ARG A 41 16.24 21.04 0.30
CA ARG A 41 15.59 20.58 -0.94
C ARG A 41 16.60 20.31 -2.06
N ARG A 42 17.62 21.14 -2.22
CA ARG A 42 18.68 20.91 -3.18
C ARG A 42 19.46 19.62 -2.87
N LYS A 43 19.84 19.40 -1.61
CA LYS A 43 20.49 18.16 -1.16
C LYS A 43 19.63 16.93 -1.44
N ILE A 44 18.31 17.02 -1.20
CA ILE A 44 17.34 15.95 -1.49
C ILE A 44 17.31 15.63 -2.97
N TYR A 45 17.16 16.65 -3.82
CA TYR A 45 17.13 16.48 -5.27
C TYR A 45 18.42 15.82 -5.79
N ASP A 46 19.59 16.35 -5.38
CA ASP A 46 20.89 15.85 -5.80
C ASP A 46 21.12 14.40 -5.34
N LYS A 47 20.73 14.07 -4.11
CA LYS A 47 20.86 12.70 -3.57
C LYS A 47 19.97 11.72 -4.32
N ILE A 48 18.69 12.03 -4.51
CA ILE A 48 17.75 11.15 -5.23
C ILE A 48 18.22 10.93 -6.66
N THR A 49 18.53 12.00 -7.40
CA THR A 49 18.92 11.91 -8.80
C THR A 49 20.25 11.18 -9.00
N SER A 50 21.18 11.32 -8.04
CA SER A 50 22.44 10.57 -8.05
C SER A 50 22.25 9.09 -7.74
N ARG A 51 21.52 8.76 -6.66
CA ARG A 51 21.35 7.37 -6.20
C ARG A 51 20.49 6.54 -7.16
N ALA A 52 19.43 7.13 -7.70
CA ALA A 52 18.48 6.44 -8.57
C ALA A 52 18.79 6.60 -10.08
N ALA A 53 19.91 7.21 -10.45
CA ALA A 53 20.26 7.50 -11.84
C ALA A 53 20.12 6.30 -12.79
N ASN A 54 20.44 5.11 -12.33
CA ASN A 54 20.44 3.88 -13.13
C ASN A 54 19.29 2.92 -12.78
N LEU A 55 18.36 3.30 -11.88
CA LEU A 55 17.31 2.38 -11.40
C LEU A 55 16.46 1.86 -12.56
N VAL A 56 15.96 2.74 -13.40
CA VAL A 56 15.07 2.39 -14.51
C VAL A 56 15.79 1.51 -15.51
N SER A 57 16.98 1.92 -16.00
CA SER A 57 17.73 1.18 -17.02
C SER A 57 18.20 -0.20 -16.54
N VAL A 58 18.55 -0.34 -15.25
CA VAL A 58 18.91 -1.63 -14.66
C VAL A 58 17.69 -2.55 -14.61
N CYS A 59 16.52 -2.04 -14.21
CA CYS A 59 15.27 -2.83 -14.17
C CYS A 59 14.86 -3.27 -15.58
N GLU A 60 14.92 -2.39 -16.59
CA GLU A 60 14.63 -2.72 -17.99
C GLU A 60 15.60 -3.77 -18.56
N GLY A 61 16.88 -3.66 -18.18
CA GLY A 61 17.89 -4.68 -18.54
C GLY A 61 17.60 -6.05 -17.94
N ILE A 62 17.13 -6.11 -16.68
CA ILE A 62 16.72 -7.36 -16.01
C ILE A 62 15.46 -7.93 -16.65
N GLU A 63 14.48 -7.08 -16.95
CA GLU A 63 13.25 -7.47 -17.64
C GLU A 63 13.55 -8.10 -19.01
N ALA A 64 14.40 -7.45 -19.80
CA ALA A 64 14.81 -7.97 -21.12
C ALA A 64 15.59 -9.29 -21.03
N GLU A 65 16.43 -9.47 -20.00
CA GLU A 65 17.24 -10.70 -19.80
C GLU A 65 16.40 -11.88 -19.31
N LEU A 66 15.48 -11.65 -18.38
CA LEU A 66 14.71 -12.72 -17.74
C LEU A 66 13.35 -12.97 -18.39
N GLY A 67 12.85 -12.04 -19.21
CA GLY A 67 11.48 -12.08 -19.72
C GLY A 67 10.41 -11.92 -18.66
N ILE A 68 10.74 -11.37 -17.50
CA ILE A 68 9.81 -11.16 -16.37
C ILE A 68 9.44 -9.68 -16.33
N PRO A 69 8.15 -9.31 -16.47
CA PRO A 69 7.73 -7.92 -16.42
C PRO A 69 8.06 -7.26 -15.08
N ILE A 70 8.67 -6.08 -15.10
CA ILE A 70 8.85 -5.20 -13.94
C ILE A 70 7.97 -3.98 -14.16
N VAL A 71 6.75 -4.04 -13.63
CA VAL A 71 5.66 -3.09 -13.97
C VAL A 71 5.99 -1.66 -13.53
N ASN A 72 6.49 -1.50 -12.29
CA ASN A 72 6.83 -0.18 -11.76
C ASN A 72 8.26 -0.13 -11.21
N LYS A 73 8.91 1.03 -11.40
CA LYS A 73 10.15 1.44 -10.77
C LYS A 73 9.82 2.62 -9.87
N ARG A 74 10.14 2.53 -8.56
CA ARG A 74 9.68 3.47 -7.54
C ARG A 74 10.81 3.88 -6.61
N ILE A 75 10.61 5.00 -5.91
CA ILE A 75 11.50 5.47 -4.85
C ILE A 75 10.69 5.63 -3.56
N ALA A 76 11.25 5.19 -2.44
CA ALA A 76 10.75 5.50 -1.10
C ALA A 76 11.83 6.26 -0.33
N VAL A 77 11.48 7.37 0.30
CA VAL A 77 12.43 8.19 1.05
C VAL A 77 12.10 8.23 2.53
N THR A 78 13.07 8.63 3.35
CA THR A 78 12.84 8.95 4.76
C THR A 78 11.62 9.85 4.91
N PRO A 79 10.73 9.61 5.89
CA PRO A 79 9.59 10.48 6.15
C PRO A 79 10.00 11.96 6.20
N ILE A 80 9.48 12.74 5.26
CA ILE A 80 9.90 14.14 5.06
C ILE A 80 9.69 15.00 6.30
N ALA A 81 8.72 14.69 7.16
CA ALA A 81 8.54 15.40 8.43
C ALA A 81 9.81 15.40 9.30
N LEU A 82 10.62 14.32 9.25
CA LEU A 82 11.87 14.21 10.01
C LEU A 82 13.01 15.07 9.43
N VAL A 83 13.00 15.29 8.14
CA VAL A 83 14.05 16.05 7.42
C VAL A 83 13.67 17.53 7.36
N ALA A 84 12.45 17.82 6.90
CA ALA A 84 11.95 19.18 6.77
C ALA A 84 11.72 19.87 8.12
N GLY A 85 11.57 19.09 9.21
CA GLY A 85 11.44 19.62 10.57
C GLY A 85 12.63 20.43 11.06
N ALA A 86 13.79 20.28 10.44
CA ALA A 86 14.96 21.11 10.71
C ALA A 86 14.90 22.49 10.04
N SER A 87 14.08 22.63 8.98
CA SER A 87 14.01 23.87 8.20
C SER A 87 13.09 24.90 8.84
N ASN A 88 13.28 26.15 8.40
CA ASN A 88 12.46 27.29 8.78
C ASN A 88 11.24 27.53 7.85
N ASP A 89 10.97 26.61 6.92
CA ASP A 89 9.84 26.75 5.98
C ASP A 89 8.49 26.78 6.71
N GLU A 90 7.57 27.61 6.22
CA GLU A 90 6.23 27.75 6.81
C GLU A 90 5.31 26.55 6.49
N ASP A 91 5.48 25.95 5.30
CA ASP A 91 4.84 24.71 4.88
C ASP A 91 5.85 23.80 4.13
N TYR A 92 5.45 22.57 3.80
CA TYR A 92 6.36 21.64 3.16
C TYR A 92 5.97 21.27 1.73
N VAL A 93 5.13 22.06 1.07
CA VAL A 93 4.71 21.81 -0.31
C VAL A 93 5.91 21.82 -1.27
N GLU A 94 6.89 22.71 -1.04
CA GLU A 94 8.10 22.78 -1.87
C GLU A 94 8.98 21.51 -1.75
N PHE A 95 8.94 20.82 -0.62
CA PHE A 95 9.59 19.50 -0.49
C PHE A 95 8.89 18.46 -1.37
N ALA A 96 7.55 18.46 -1.42
CA ALA A 96 6.80 17.57 -2.31
C ALA A 96 7.13 17.85 -3.79
N ARG A 97 7.16 19.13 -4.21
CA ARG A 97 7.55 19.52 -5.57
C ARG A 97 8.98 19.08 -5.91
N THR A 98 9.89 19.15 -4.92
CA THR A 98 11.27 18.67 -5.09
C THR A 98 11.32 17.16 -5.30
N LEU A 99 10.54 16.37 -4.53
CA LEU A 99 10.42 14.93 -4.72
C LEU A 99 9.84 14.59 -6.10
N ASP A 100 8.80 15.29 -6.52
CA ASP A 100 8.17 15.12 -7.84
C ASP A 100 9.16 15.39 -8.99
N ALA A 101 9.89 16.49 -8.91
CA ALA A 101 10.90 16.86 -9.89
C ALA A 101 12.05 15.83 -9.95
N ALA A 102 12.53 15.36 -8.78
CA ALA A 102 13.60 14.36 -8.72
C ALA A 102 13.13 13.00 -9.29
N ALA A 103 11.90 12.56 -8.95
CA ALA A 103 11.32 11.34 -9.48
C ALA A 103 11.16 11.37 -11.01
N LYS A 104 10.66 12.49 -11.53
CA LYS A 104 10.55 12.72 -12.98
C LYS A 104 11.91 12.74 -13.68
N ALA A 105 12.92 13.34 -13.07
CA ALA A 105 14.26 13.41 -13.62
C ALA A 105 14.92 12.04 -13.80
N VAL A 106 14.64 11.07 -12.91
CA VAL A 106 15.15 9.70 -13.01
C VAL A 106 14.16 8.72 -13.66
N GLY A 107 12.97 9.17 -14.06
CA GLY A 107 11.99 8.41 -14.85
C GLY A 107 11.23 7.36 -14.07
N VAL A 108 11.14 7.46 -12.73
CA VAL A 108 10.37 6.52 -11.91
C VAL A 108 8.88 6.84 -11.90
N ASN A 109 8.05 5.84 -11.66
CA ASN A 109 6.60 5.95 -11.71
C ASN A 109 6.02 6.71 -10.49
N PHE A 110 6.59 6.51 -9.29
CA PHE A 110 6.14 7.11 -8.04
C PHE A 110 7.29 7.34 -7.07
N VAL A 111 7.11 8.31 -6.16
CA VAL A 111 7.95 8.53 -5.00
C VAL A 111 7.10 8.63 -3.73
N GLY A 112 7.39 7.77 -2.74
CA GLY A 112 6.76 7.79 -1.42
C GLY A 112 7.69 8.39 -0.37
N GLY A 113 7.11 8.76 0.77
CA GLY A 113 7.86 9.34 1.88
C GLY A 113 7.52 10.80 2.18
N PHE A 114 6.57 11.42 1.47
CA PHE A 114 5.97 12.66 1.95
C PHE A 114 5.07 12.34 3.15
N SER A 115 5.69 11.95 4.27
CA SER A 115 5.08 11.18 5.35
C SER A 115 5.42 11.73 6.73
N ALA A 116 4.56 11.42 7.72
CA ALA A 116 4.76 11.67 9.13
C ALA A 116 4.43 10.43 9.98
N LEU A 117 5.17 10.21 11.06
CA LEU A 117 4.99 9.09 12.00
C LEU A 117 4.54 9.67 13.34
N VAL A 118 3.23 9.59 13.64
CA VAL A 118 2.61 10.28 14.79
C VAL A 118 1.90 9.34 15.75
N ASP A 119 2.21 8.05 15.68
CA ASP A 119 1.62 7.01 16.54
C ASP A 119 1.82 7.28 18.04
N LYS A 120 2.99 7.80 18.44
CA LYS A 120 3.31 8.13 19.83
C LYS A 120 3.00 9.57 20.20
N GLY A 121 3.11 10.49 19.28
CA GLY A 121 2.89 11.91 19.46
C GLY A 121 3.13 12.66 18.16
N MET A 122 2.64 13.87 18.09
CA MET A 122 2.76 14.73 16.92
C MET A 122 3.58 15.95 17.26
N THR A 123 4.69 16.16 16.57
CA THR A 123 5.52 17.36 16.68
C THR A 123 4.93 18.50 15.82
N PRO A 124 5.37 19.75 16.02
CA PRO A 124 4.97 20.84 15.11
C PRO A 124 5.35 20.58 13.64
N ALA A 125 6.46 19.87 13.39
CA ALA A 125 6.89 19.48 12.05
C ALA A 125 5.94 18.46 11.41
N ASP A 126 5.50 17.47 12.19
CA ASP A 126 4.53 16.48 11.71
C ASP A 126 3.19 17.14 11.38
N GLU A 127 2.69 18.01 12.24
CA GLU A 127 1.44 18.73 11.99
C GLU A 127 1.56 19.62 10.74
N LYS A 128 2.68 20.31 10.57
CA LYS A 128 2.97 21.13 9.39
C LYS A 128 2.97 20.28 8.10
N LEU A 129 3.61 19.11 8.13
CA LEU A 129 3.59 18.20 6.99
C LEU A 129 2.17 17.73 6.67
N ILE A 130 1.41 17.26 7.66
CA ILE A 130 0.05 16.77 7.46
C ILE A 130 -0.84 17.87 6.85
N ARG A 131 -0.74 19.10 7.33
CA ARG A 131 -1.47 20.24 6.77
C ARG A 131 -1.02 20.64 5.36
N SER A 132 0.19 20.26 4.96
CA SER A 132 0.71 20.48 3.60
C SER A 132 0.23 19.41 2.60
N ILE A 133 -0.23 18.22 3.06
CA ILE A 133 -0.62 17.09 2.20
C ILE A 133 -1.64 17.49 1.13
N PRO A 134 -2.75 18.19 1.43
CA PRO A 134 -3.75 18.47 0.41
C PRO A 134 -3.18 19.23 -0.81
N ARG A 135 -2.42 20.30 -0.57
CA ARG A 135 -1.75 21.04 -1.62
C ARG A 135 -0.64 20.24 -2.30
N ALA A 136 0.16 19.55 -1.52
CA ALA A 136 1.24 18.70 -2.06
C ALA A 136 0.71 17.68 -3.07
N LEU A 137 -0.38 16.98 -2.75
CA LEU A 137 -0.94 15.95 -3.63
C LEU A 137 -1.75 16.53 -4.79
N ALA A 138 -2.30 17.74 -4.66
CA ALA A 138 -2.96 18.44 -5.76
C ALA A 138 -1.96 19.02 -6.77
N GLU A 139 -0.78 19.44 -6.32
CA GLU A 139 0.21 20.17 -7.11
C GLU A 139 1.34 19.27 -7.66
N THR A 140 1.34 17.96 -7.35
CA THR A 140 2.34 16.99 -7.80
C THR A 140 1.70 15.78 -8.47
N ASP A 141 2.41 15.18 -9.43
CA ASP A 141 1.87 14.06 -10.20
C ASP A 141 2.18 12.70 -9.55
N VAL A 142 3.45 12.49 -9.13
CA VAL A 142 3.97 11.16 -8.74
C VAL A 142 4.29 11.03 -7.25
N VAL A 143 4.08 12.08 -6.46
CA VAL A 143 4.32 12.04 -5.01
C VAL A 143 3.19 11.33 -4.30
N CYS A 144 3.55 10.40 -3.41
CA CYS A 144 2.64 9.70 -2.52
C CYS A 144 2.94 10.05 -1.06
N SER A 145 1.89 10.04 -0.25
CA SER A 145 1.94 10.41 1.17
C SER A 145 1.37 9.34 2.07
N SER A 146 1.92 9.23 3.27
CA SER A 146 1.37 8.38 4.32
C SER A 146 1.55 8.98 5.71
N VAL A 147 0.62 8.65 6.61
CA VAL A 147 0.70 9.07 8.02
C VAL A 147 0.41 7.88 8.91
N ASP A 148 1.34 7.53 9.81
CA ASP A 148 1.15 6.48 10.81
C ASP A 148 0.59 7.08 12.09
N ILE A 149 -0.70 6.79 12.40
CA ILE A 149 -1.44 7.42 13.52
C ILE A 149 -1.58 6.51 14.73
N GLY A 150 -1.12 5.27 14.66
CA GLY A 150 -1.33 4.33 15.74
C GLY A 150 -0.43 3.10 15.68
N SER A 151 -0.17 2.52 16.83
CA SER A 151 0.54 1.26 16.92
C SER A 151 0.07 0.42 18.10
N SER A 152 0.27 -0.90 18.02
CA SER A 152 -0.03 -1.82 19.12
C SER A 152 0.73 -1.47 20.42
N ARG A 153 1.82 -0.72 20.33
CA ARG A 153 2.61 -0.26 21.48
C ARG A 153 2.16 1.09 22.04
N ALA A 154 1.66 1.98 21.19
CA ALA A 154 1.31 3.35 21.55
C ALA A 154 -0.21 3.58 21.67
N GLY A 155 -1.03 2.69 21.10
CA GLY A 155 -2.46 2.92 20.92
C GLY A 155 -2.72 3.82 19.70
N ILE A 156 -3.85 4.50 19.67
CA ILE A 156 -4.32 5.31 18.55
C ILE A 156 -4.28 6.79 18.93
N ASN A 157 -3.61 7.61 18.14
CA ASN A 157 -3.58 9.06 18.29
C ASN A 157 -4.83 9.68 17.67
N MET A 158 -5.90 9.83 18.47
CA MET A 158 -7.20 10.35 18.00
C MET A 158 -7.15 11.81 17.55
N SER A 159 -6.17 12.60 18.03
CA SER A 159 -5.95 13.96 17.53
C SER A 159 -5.42 13.94 16.10
N ALA A 160 -4.50 13.02 15.77
CA ALA A 160 -4.04 12.79 14.41
C ALA A 160 -5.14 12.18 13.52
N VAL A 161 -5.95 11.25 14.05
CA VAL A 161 -7.11 10.68 13.34
C VAL A 161 -8.08 11.77 12.88
N LYS A 162 -8.43 12.72 13.78
CA LYS A 162 -9.27 13.86 13.42
C LYS A 162 -8.64 14.70 12.31
N LEU A 163 -7.36 15.05 12.46
CA LEU A 163 -6.64 15.84 11.48
C LEU A 163 -6.57 15.13 10.13
N MET A 164 -6.41 13.80 10.10
CA MET A 164 -6.40 13.04 8.86
C MET A 164 -7.75 12.99 8.17
N GLY A 165 -8.86 12.91 8.90
CA GLY A 165 -10.20 13.06 8.29
C GLY A 165 -10.39 14.42 7.61
N GLU A 166 -9.93 15.51 8.27
CA GLU A 166 -9.92 16.86 7.70
C GLU A 166 -8.99 16.93 6.47
N THR A 167 -7.82 16.29 6.53
CA THR A 167 -6.83 16.26 5.44
C THR A 167 -7.36 15.52 4.21
N ILE A 168 -7.99 14.34 4.39
CA ILE A 168 -8.61 13.61 3.28
C ILE A 168 -9.71 14.45 2.64
N ARG A 169 -10.58 15.08 3.44
CA ARG A 169 -11.64 15.95 2.91
C ARG A 169 -11.05 17.09 2.08
N ALA A 170 -10.07 17.81 2.63
CA ALA A 170 -9.41 18.91 1.93
C ALA A 170 -8.68 18.46 0.65
N THR A 171 -8.05 17.26 0.67
CA THR A 171 -7.41 16.67 -0.52
C THR A 171 -8.44 16.38 -1.61
N ALA A 172 -9.58 15.79 -1.23
CA ALA A 172 -10.65 15.49 -2.17
C ALA A 172 -11.21 16.79 -2.80
N ASP A 173 -11.41 17.83 -1.99
CA ASP A 173 -11.93 19.13 -2.47
C ASP A 173 -10.95 19.83 -3.43
N LEU A 174 -9.64 19.80 -3.13
CA LEU A 174 -8.61 20.38 -4.00
C LEU A 174 -8.39 19.62 -5.31
N THR A 175 -8.85 18.36 -5.38
CA THR A 175 -8.77 17.52 -6.59
C THR A 175 -10.16 17.12 -7.09
N ALA A 176 -11.15 17.99 -6.88
CA ALA A 176 -12.55 17.73 -7.21
C ALA A 176 -12.81 17.55 -8.72
N ASP A 177 -12.04 18.19 -9.56
CA ASP A 177 -12.06 18.08 -11.02
C ASP A 177 -11.67 16.66 -11.51
N ALA A 178 -10.95 15.92 -10.67
CA ALA A 178 -10.60 14.52 -10.85
C ALA A 178 -11.28 13.60 -9.81
N HIS A 179 -12.48 13.96 -9.35
CA HIS A 179 -13.28 13.18 -8.38
C HIS A 179 -12.53 12.77 -7.11
N GLY A 180 -11.66 13.66 -6.59
CA GLY A 180 -10.90 13.40 -5.36
C GLY A 180 -9.67 12.51 -5.53
N PHE A 181 -9.16 12.37 -6.75
CA PHE A 181 -8.02 11.47 -7.08
C PHE A 181 -6.78 11.68 -6.21
N GLY A 182 -6.55 12.89 -5.69
CA GLY A 182 -5.45 13.14 -4.74
C GLY A 182 -5.45 12.17 -3.56
N CYS A 183 -6.63 11.72 -3.11
CA CYS A 183 -6.78 10.77 -2.02
C CYS A 183 -6.28 9.35 -2.37
N ALA A 184 -6.21 8.99 -3.65
CA ALA A 184 -5.62 7.73 -4.09
C ALA A 184 -4.09 7.65 -3.84
N LYS A 185 -3.45 8.81 -3.66
CA LYS A 185 -2.03 8.96 -3.34
C LYS A 185 -1.75 9.12 -1.83
N LEU A 186 -2.78 8.97 -0.97
CA LEU A 186 -2.70 9.17 0.48
C LEU A 186 -3.13 7.91 1.24
N VAL A 187 -2.29 7.45 2.16
CA VAL A 187 -2.60 6.32 3.05
C VAL A 187 -2.45 6.73 4.51
N VAL A 188 -3.43 6.35 5.34
CA VAL A 188 -3.33 6.47 6.80
C VAL A 188 -3.11 5.10 7.40
N PHE A 189 -2.03 4.93 8.17
CA PHE A 189 -1.65 3.65 8.76
C PHE A 189 -1.88 3.56 10.27
N ALA A 190 -2.08 2.33 10.73
CA ALA A 190 -1.70 1.89 12.05
C ALA A 190 -0.74 0.70 11.93
N ASN A 191 0.31 0.67 12.76
CA ASN A 191 1.41 -0.28 12.68
C ASN A 191 2.10 -0.26 11.30
N ALA A 192 2.43 0.92 10.78
CA ALA A 192 3.14 1.05 9.52
C ALA A 192 4.47 0.27 9.53
N VAL A 193 4.81 -0.34 8.39
CA VAL A 193 6.10 -1.00 8.18
C VAL A 193 7.05 -0.08 7.44
N SER A 194 8.31 -0.09 7.83
CA SER A 194 9.34 0.85 7.36
C SER A 194 10.00 0.44 6.05
N ASP A 195 9.71 -0.76 5.54
CA ASP A 195 10.32 -1.40 4.38
C ASP A 195 9.33 -1.69 3.25
N ASN A 196 8.10 -1.19 3.35
CA ASN A 196 7.04 -1.38 2.38
C ASN A 196 7.41 -0.83 0.99
N PRO A 197 7.47 -1.65 -0.07
CA PRO A 197 7.75 -1.19 -1.42
C PRO A 197 6.51 -0.68 -2.18
N PHE A 198 5.30 -0.89 -1.64
CA PHE A 198 4.07 -0.56 -2.33
C PHE A 198 3.62 0.89 -2.08
N MET A 199 3.32 1.61 -3.14
CA MET A 199 2.66 2.91 -3.07
C MET A 199 1.13 2.72 -2.87
N ALA A 200 0.42 3.64 -2.23
CA ALA A 200 0.88 4.99 -1.88
C ALA A 200 1.67 5.07 -0.55
N GLY A 201 1.62 4.08 0.29
CA GLY A 201 2.09 4.13 1.67
C GLY A 201 3.58 3.92 1.90
N ALA A 202 4.40 3.71 0.87
CA ALA A 202 5.83 3.43 1.03
C ALA A 202 6.59 4.62 1.64
N PHE A 203 7.49 4.33 2.54
CA PHE A 203 8.54 5.24 3.02
C PHE A 203 9.79 4.43 3.42
N HIS A 204 10.92 5.09 3.52
CA HIS A 204 12.18 4.47 3.93
C HIS A 204 12.43 4.75 5.42
N GLY A 205 12.44 3.69 6.22
CA GLY A 205 12.60 3.80 7.67
C GLY A 205 13.97 4.32 8.10
N VAL A 206 14.01 4.98 9.25
CA VAL A 206 15.23 5.56 9.80
C VAL A 206 16.28 4.52 10.24
N GLN A 207 15.88 3.26 10.36
CA GLN A 207 16.74 2.14 10.75
C GLN A 207 17.30 1.36 9.55
N GLU A 208 16.85 1.69 8.35
CA GLU A 208 17.29 1.07 7.11
C GLU A 208 18.67 1.57 6.68
N ALA A 209 19.34 0.83 5.78
CA ALA A 209 20.60 1.27 5.20
C ALA A 209 20.42 2.53 4.35
N ASP A 210 21.52 3.26 4.05
CA ASP A 210 21.45 4.52 3.29
C ASP A 210 20.72 4.40 1.95
N THR A 211 20.93 3.27 1.25
CA THR A 211 20.21 2.97 0.02
C THR A 211 19.94 1.47 -0.08
N THR A 212 18.70 1.10 -0.39
CA THR A 212 18.27 -0.30 -0.47
C THR A 212 17.42 -0.55 -1.70
N ILE A 213 17.27 -1.84 -2.06
CA ILE A 213 16.27 -2.32 -3.01
C ILE A 213 15.29 -3.24 -2.30
N SER A 214 14.01 -2.94 -2.39
CA SER A 214 12.90 -3.81 -2.01
C SER A 214 12.07 -4.16 -3.25
N VAL A 215 11.53 -5.39 -3.29
CA VAL A 215 10.76 -5.88 -4.45
C VAL A 215 9.37 -6.28 -4.00
N GLY A 216 8.36 -5.78 -4.68
CA GLY A 216 6.99 -6.26 -4.57
C GLY A 216 6.67 -7.23 -5.69
N VAL A 217 6.29 -8.46 -5.34
CA VAL A 217 5.87 -9.47 -6.30
C VAL A 217 4.38 -9.73 -6.17
N SER A 218 3.73 -9.98 -7.31
CA SER A 218 2.33 -10.31 -7.35
C SER A 218 2.08 -11.53 -8.22
N GLY A 219 0.96 -12.20 -7.98
CA GLY A 219 0.59 -13.38 -8.76
C GLY A 219 -0.73 -14.00 -8.29
N PRO A 220 -1.82 -13.23 -8.12
CA PRO A 220 -3.14 -13.80 -7.85
C PRO A 220 -3.51 -14.86 -8.87
N GLY A 221 -3.24 -14.63 -10.16
CA GLY A 221 -3.51 -15.59 -11.24
C GLY A 221 -2.75 -16.92 -11.09
N VAL A 222 -1.52 -16.90 -10.56
CA VAL A 222 -0.76 -18.14 -10.29
C VAL A 222 -1.44 -18.94 -9.20
N VAL A 223 -1.87 -18.30 -8.11
CA VAL A 223 -2.56 -18.95 -7.00
C VAL A 223 -3.94 -19.45 -7.44
N HIS A 224 -4.69 -18.65 -8.19
CA HIS A 224 -5.99 -19.05 -8.74
C HIS A 224 -5.86 -20.32 -9.61
N ARG A 225 -4.90 -20.34 -10.53
CA ARG A 225 -4.63 -21.53 -11.37
C ARG A 225 -4.20 -22.75 -10.56
N ALA A 226 -3.47 -22.55 -9.46
CA ALA A 226 -3.10 -23.67 -8.58
C ALA A 226 -4.33 -24.28 -7.92
N LEU A 227 -5.28 -23.46 -7.44
CA LEU A 227 -6.52 -23.94 -6.82
C LEU A 227 -7.47 -24.61 -7.81
N GLN A 228 -7.56 -24.12 -9.06
CA GLN A 228 -8.34 -24.79 -10.11
C GLN A 228 -7.99 -26.26 -10.32
N LYS A 229 -6.73 -26.65 -10.07
CA LYS A 229 -6.27 -28.04 -10.20
C LYS A 229 -6.77 -28.96 -9.07
N VAL A 230 -7.16 -28.37 -7.95
CA VAL A 230 -7.61 -29.06 -6.74
C VAL A 230 -9.03 -28.66 -6.33
N ARG A 231 -9.83 -28.23 -7.32
CA ARG A 231 -11.22 -27.85 -7.12
C ARG A 231 -12.02 -28.98 -6.47
N GLY A 232 -12.69 -28.68 -5.36
CA GLY A 232 -13.49 -29.67 -4.60
C GLY A 232 -12.68 -30.52 -3.62
N GLU A 233 -11.35 -30.40 -3.59
CA GLU A 233 -10.52 -31.03 -2.58
C GLU A 233 -10.62 -30.34 -1.22
N SER A 234 -10.01 -30.94 -0.18
CA SER A 234 -10.03 -30.39 1.18
C SER A 234 -9.28 -29.06 1.30
N PHE A 235 -9.61 -28.27 2.32
CA PHE A 235 -8.88 -27.03 2.61
C PHE A 235 -7.40 -27.27 2.92
N ASP A 236 -7.02 -28.43 3.46
CA ASP A 236 -5.63 -28.80 3.66
C ASP A 236 -4.89 -28.89 2.32
N THR A 237 -5.51 -29.52 1.31
CA THR A 237 -4.98 -29.60 -0.05
C THR A 237 -4.87 -28.20 -0.67
N CYS A 238 -5.91 -27.37 -0.52
CA CYS A 238 -5.87 -25.98 -1.00
C CYS A 238 -4.71 -25.20 -0.37
N ALA A 239 -4.52 -25.28 0.95
CA ALA A 239 -3.44 -24.60 1.66
C ALA A 239 -2.05 -25.03 1.15
N GLU A 240 -1.84 -26.34 0.89
CA GLU A 240 -0.58 -26.84 0.35
C GLU A 240 -0.31 -26.32 -1.07
N GLU A 241 -1.32 -26.25 -1.94
CA GLU A 241 -1.14 -25.72 -3.29
C GLU A 241 -0.88 -24.20 -3.28
N ILE A 242 -1.55 -23.44 -2.42
CA ILE A 242 -1.26 -22.01 -2.23
C ILE A 242 0.17 -21.78 -1.76
N LYS A 243 0.65 -22.55 -0.76
CA LYS A 243 2.03 -22.46 -0.28
C LYS A 243 3.05 -22.74 -1.37
N LYS A 244 2.81 -23.76 -2.20
CA LYS A 244 3.69 -24.09 -3.35
C LYS A 244 3.72 -22.96 -4.38
N ALA A 245 2.57 -22.37 -4.70
CA ALA A 245 2.49 -21.23 -5.62
C ALA A 245 3.25 -20.02 -5.05
N ALA A 246 2.97 -19.65 -3.81
CA ALA A 246 3.62 -18.54 -3.10
C ALA A 246 5.14 -18.72 -3.01
N PHE A 247 5.61 -19.93 -2.73
CA PHE A 247 7.05 -20.27 -2.75
C PHE A 247 7.69 -19.93 -4.10
N LYS A 248 7.07 -20.34 -5.22
CA LYS A 248 7.60 -20.09 -6.56
C LYS A 248 7.63 -18.61 -6.91
N ILE A 249 6.53 -17.91 -6.62
CA ILE A 249 6.41 -16.45 -6.84
C ILE A 249 7.53 -15.72 -6.08
N THR A 250 7.74 -16.05 -4.81
CA THR A 250 8.78 -15.43 -3.98
C THR A 250 10.18 -15.68 -4.52
N ARG A 251 10.47 -16.88 -5.02
CA ARG A 251 11.79 -17.19 -5.63
C ARG A 251 12.08 -16.35 -6.87
N VAL A 252 11.06 -16.04 -7.66
CA VAL A 252 11.21 -15.13 -8.80
C VAL A 252 11.54 -13.70 -8.33
N GLY A 253 10.82 -13.21 -7.32
CA GLY A 253 11.09 -11.90 -6.72
C GLY A 253 12.50 -11.81 -6.12
N GLN A 254 12.96 -12.86 -5.45
CA GLN A 254 14.32 -12.92 -4.90
C GLN A 254 15.38 -12.80 -6.00
N LEU A 255 15.20 -13.52 -7.11
CA LEU A 255 16.12 -13.45 -8.25
C LEU A 255 16.22 -12.01 -8.78
N VAL A 256 15.10 -11.37 -9.07
CA VAL A 256 15.07 -10.00 -9.59
C VAL A 256 15.64 -9.01 -8.58
N GLY A 257 15.26 -9.10 -7.30
CA GLY A 257 15.74 -8.20 -6.26
C GLY A 257 17.25 -8.30 -6.03
N THR A 258 17.80 -9.53 -6.03
CA THR A 258 19.23 -9.75 -5.90
C THR A 258 19.99 -9.16 -7.08
N LEU A 259 19.56 -9.43 -8.32
CA LEU A 259 20.19 -8.88 -9.52
C LEU A 259 20.12 -7.35 -9.56
N ALA A 260 18.99 -6.76 -9.19
CA ALA A 260 18.83 -5.30 -9.14
C ALA A 260 19.78 -4.68 -8.11
N ALA A 261 19.85 -5.23 -6.90
CA ALA A 261 20.73 -4.73 -5.84
C ALA A 261 22.22 -4.86 -6.22
N GLU A 262 22.64 -5.99 -6.79
CA GLU A 262 24.01 -6.22 -7.25
C GLU A 262 24.41 -5.23 -8.36
N ARG A 263 23.56 -5.03 -9.38
CA ARG A 263 23.85 -4.13 -10.51
C ARG A 263 23.86 -2.66 -10.10
N LEU A 264 23.07 -2.30 -9.10
CA LEU A 264 23.02 -0.95 -8.55
C LEU A 264 24.07 -0.69 -7.45
N GLY A 265 24.74 -1.75 -6.97
CA GLY A 265 25.73 -1.65 -5.91
C GLY A 265 25.14 -1.23 -4.54
N VAL A 266 23.91 -1.66 -4.26
CA VAL A 266 23.18 -1.33 -3.02
C VAL A 266 22.73 -2.59 -2.28
N GLN A 267 22.25 -2.44 -1.04
CA GLN A 267 21.75 -3.57 -0.26
C GLN A 267 20.40 -4.07 -0.77
N PHE A 268 20.26 -5.39 -0.96
CA PHE A 268 18.97 -6.02 -1.10
C PHE A 268 18.28 -6.08 0.27
N ASN A 269 17.08 -5.51 0.39
CA ASN A 269 16.34 -5.43 1.65
C ASN A 269 15.31 -6.54 1.76
N ILE A 270 14.11 -6.35 1.18
CA ILE A 270 13.03 -7.34 1.32
C ILE A 270 12.33 -7.67 0.02
N ILE A 271 11.62 -8.79 0.08
CA ILE A 271 10.55 -9.14 -0.86
C ILE A 271 9.23 -8.99 -0.14
N ASP A 272 8.37 -8.18 -0.70
CA ASP A 272 6.97 -8.14 -0.33
C ASP A 272 6.20 -9.09 -1.25
N LEU A 273 5.77 -10.21 -0.70
CA LEU A 273 4.89 -11.15 -1.37
C LEU A 273 3.44 -10.76 -1.09
N SER A 274 2.96 -9.78 -1.81
CA SER A 274 1.57 -9.37 -1.75
C SER A 274 0.83 -9.84 -2.99
N LEU A 275 -0.26 -10.57 -2.78
CA LEU A 275 -1.21 -10.84 -3.86
C LEU A 275 -1.95 -9.53 -4.13
N ALA A 276 -1.31 -8.63 -4.86
CA ALA A 276 -1.87 -7.34 -5.27
C ALA A 276 -2.52 -7.51 -6.65
N PRO A 277 -3.86 -7.57 -6.71
CA PRO A 277 -4.58 -7.83 -7.95
C PRO A 277 -4.48 -6.65 -8.93
N THR A 278 -4.99 -6.89 -10.14
CA THR A 278 -5.30 -5.84 -11.11
C THR A 278 -6.77 -5.98 -11.54
N ALA A 279 -7.30 -4.95 -12.19
CA ALA A 279 -8.65 -5.01 -12.77
C ALA A 279 -8.73 -5.93 -14.01
N GLU A 280 -7.65 -6.63 -14.37
CA GLU A 280 -7.60 -7.56 -15.48
C GLU A 280 -8.22 -8.92 -15.10
N ILE A 281 -8.90 -9.55 -16.09
CA ILE A 281 -9.44 -10.90 -15.93
C ILE A 281 -8.29 -11.89 -15.69
N GLY A 282 -8.45 -12.68 -14.63
CA GLY A 282 -7.50 -13.73 -14.25
C GLY A 282 -6.48 -13.30 -13.19
N ASP A 283 -6.47 -12.04 -12.75
CA ASP A 283 -5.58 -11.51 -11.72
C ASP A 283 -6.38 -10.93 -10.54
N SER A 284 -7.24 -11.74 -9.92
CA SER A 284 -8.18 -11.34 -8.87
C SER A 284 -8.03 -12.18 -7.61
N VAL A 285 -7.90 -11.53 -6.46
CA VAL A 285 -7.94 -12.18 -5.13
C VAL A 285 -9.35 -12.64 -4.81
N ALA A 286 -10.38 -11.89 -5.19
CA ALA A 286 -11.77 -12.30 -5.01
C ALA A 286 -12.04 -13.64 -5.71
N HIS A 287 -11.59 -13.81 -6.95
CA HIS A 287 -11.76 -15.07 -7.68
C HIS A 287 -10.98 -16.24 -7.04
N ILE A 288 -9.87 -15.98 -6.33
CA ILE A 288 -9.20 -17.02 -5.54
C ILE A 288 -10.11 -17.51 -4.41
N LEU A 289 -10.80 -16.60 -3.73
CA LEU A 289 -11.72 -16.95 -2.63
C LEU A 289 -12.95 -17.70 -3.16
N GLU A 290 -13.45 -17.31 -4.32
CA GLU A 290 -14.56 -17.97 -5.00
C GLU A 290 -14.18 -19.39 -5.46
N GLU A 291 -12.95 -19.59 -5.94
CA GLU A 291 -12.44 -20.92 -6.31
C GLU A 291 -12.40 -21.88 -5.12
N MET A 292 -12.34 -21.37 -3.87
CA MET A 292 -12.47 -22.18 -2.65
C MET A 292 -13.92 -22.65 -2.38
N GLY A 293 -14.88 -22.29 -3.23
CA GLY A 293 -16.28 -22.73 -3.14
C GLY A 293 -17.26 -21.66 -2.68
N LEU A 294 -16.88 -20.38 -2.65
CA LEU A 294 -17.80 -19.27 -2.44
C LEU A 294 -18.48 -18.91 -3.77
N GLU A 295 -19.78 -18.71 -3.77
CA GLU A 295 -20.51 -18.26 -4.97
C GLU A 295 -20.07 -16.86 -5.40
N THR A 296 -19.85 -15.98 -4.41
CA THR A 296 -19.28 -14.65 -4.61
C THR A 296 -18.56 -14.19 -3.34
N VAL A 297 -17.51 -13.38 -3.51
CA VAL A 297 -16.85 -12.73 -2.39
C VAL A 297 -17.83 -11.77 -1.69
N GLY A 298 -17.75 -11.68 -0.35
CA GLY A 298 -18.73 -10.92 0.46
C GLY A 298 -19.72 -11.83 1.20
N THR A 299 -20.04 -13.03 0.66
CA THR A 299 -20.90 -13.98 1.36
C THR A 299 -20.28 -14.51 2.67
N HIS A 300 -21.09 -15.16 3.52
CA HIS A 300 -20.57 -15.84 4.71
C HIS A 300 -19.54 -16.91 4.30
N GLY A 301 -18.41 -16.95 5.02
CA GLY A 301 -17.24 -17.78 4.68
C GLY A 301 -16.08 -16.99 4.07
N THR A 302 -16.31 -15.81 3.49
CA THR A 302 -15.25 -14.97 2.86
C THR A 302 -14.09 -14.67 3.82
N VAL A 303 -14.37 -14.32 5.07
CA VAL A 303 -13.32 -14.03 6.08
C VAL A 303 -12.51 -15.28 6.39
N ALA A 304 -13.14 -16.46 6.47
CA ALA A 304 -12.46 -17.72 6.72
C ALA A 304 -11.59 -18.15 5.53
N ALA A 305 -12.09 -18.01 4.30
CA ALA A 305 -11.33 -18.28 3.08
C ALA A 305 -10.12 -17.34 2.96
N LEU A 306 -10.31 -16.04 3.25
CA LEU A 306 -9.23 -15.06 3.27
C LEU A 306 -8.18 -15.37 4.35
N ALA A 307 -8.58 -15.89 5.52
CA ALA A 307 -7.65 -16.30 6.57
C ALA A 307 -6.75 -17.46 6.09
N LEU A 308 -7.34 -18.47 5.44
CA LEU A 308 -6.57 -19.56 4.85
C LEU A 308 -5.60 -19.06 3.77
N LEU A 309 -6.09 -18.21 2.86
CA LEU A 309 -5.27 -17.64 1.79
C LEU A 309 -4.08 -16.86 2.35
N ASN A 310 -4.36 -15.90 3.24
CA ASN A 310 -3.34 -15.00 3.79
C ASN A 310 -2.25 -15.75 4.57
N ASP A 311 -2.64 -16.74 5.39
CA ASP A 311 -1.70 -17.57 6.15
C ASP A 311 -0.85 -18.47 5.23
N ALA A 312 -1.47 -19.14 4.25
CA ALA A 312 -0.77 -20.02 3.33
C ALA A 312 0.21 -19.26 2.44
N VAL A 313 -0.15 -18.06 1.96
CA VAL A 313 0.74 -17.17 1.20
C VAL A 313 1.98 -16.79 2.03
N LYS A 314 1.79 -16.31 3.26
CA LYS A 314 2.90 -15.95 4.16
C LYS A 314 3.82 -17.14 4.45
N LYS A 315 3.26 -18.30 4.74
CA LYS A 315 4.05 -19.53 4.96
C LYS A 315 4.87 -19.92 3.73
N GLY A 316 4.28 -19.84 2.54
CA GLY A 316 4.98 -20.13 1.27
C GLY A 316 6.13 -19.16 1.03
N GLY A 317 5.94 -17.88 1.26
CA GLY A 317 6.96 -16.84 1.16
C GLY A 317 8.13 -17.08 2.12
N LEU A 318 7.85 -17.26 3.41
CA LEU A 318 8.88 -17.50 4.43
C LEU A 318 9.70 -18.79 4.18
N MET A 319 9.11 -19.79 3.55
CA MET A 319 9.82 -21.01 3.15
C MET A 319 10.76 -20.77 1.96
N ALA A 320 10.49 -19.76 1.14
CA ALA A 320 11.26 -19.50 -0.08
C ALA A 320 12.45 -18.56 0.15
N CYS A 321 12.34 -17.59 1.05
CA CYS A 321 13.31 -16.54 1.26
C CYS A 321 13.29 -16.05 2.71
N SER A 322 14.47 -15.74 3.25
CA SER A 322 14.62 -15.13 4.60
C SER A 322 14.32 -13.62 4.63
N ASN A 323 14.25 -12.99 3.47
CA ASN A 323 14.08 -11.53 3.33
C ASN A 323 12.61 -11.16 3.02
N VAL A 324 11.64 -11.93 3.50
CA VAL A 324 10.22 -11.58 3.34
C VAL A 324 9.85 -10.49 4.35
N GLY A 325 9.25 -9.41 3.87
CA GLY A 325 8.90 -8.24 4.67
C GLY A 325 7.72 -7.47 4.07
N GLY A 326 7.65 -6.18 4.37
CA GLY A 326 6.61 -5.29 3.87
C GLY A 326 5.21 -5.67 4.34
N LEU A 327 4.26 -5.58 3.44
CA LEU A 327 2.84 -5.89 3.69
C LEU A 327 2.45 -7.33 3.31
N SER A 328 3.41 -8.21 3.03
CA SER A 328 3.21 -9.56 2.53
C SER A 328 1.91 -10.23 2.96
N GLY A 329 1.16 -10.78 1.98
CA GLY A 329 -0.13 -11.45 2.19
C GLY A 329 -1.13 -11.16 1.08
N SER A 330 -2.39 -11.06 1.41
CA SER A 330 -3.47 -10.85 0.44
C SER A 330 -4.01 -9.43 0.50
N PHE A 331 -4.00 -8.71 -0.62
CA PHE A 331 -4.61 -7.40 -0.78
C PHE A 331 -6.07 -7.55 -1.26
N ILE A 332 -6.91 -6.64 -0.82
CA ILE A 332 -8.34 -6.62 -1.17
C ILE A 332 -8.78 -5.21 -1.58
N PRO A 333 -8.07 -4.52 -2.49
CA PRO A 333 -8.47 -3.20 -2.96
C PRO A 333 -9.77 -3.28 -3.75
N ILE A 334 -10.66 -2.31 -3.52
CA ILE A 334 -11.97 -2.32 -4.20
C ILE A 334 -11.82 -1.96 -5.69
N SER A 335 -10.91 -1.07 -6.07
CA SER A 335 -10.83 -0.61 -7.47
C SER A 335 -9.88 -1.41 -8.34
N GLU A 336 -8.94 -2.14 -7.74
CA GLU A 336 -7.85 -2.81 -8.46
C GLU A 336 -8.12 -4.31 -8.67
N ASP A 337 -9.25 -4.85 -8.20
CA ASP A 337 -9.62 -6.27 -8.29
C ASP A 337 -10.98 -6.41 -8.96
N ILE A 338 -11.02 -7.05 -10.14
CA ILE A 338 -12.26 -7.18 -10.92
C ILE A 338 -13.40 -7.85 -10.13
N GLY A 339 -13.09 -8.89 -9.35
CA GLY A 339 -14.10 -9.58 -8.54
C GLY A 339 -14.58 -8.73 -7.35
N MET A 340 -13.68 -7.94 -6.73
CA MET A 340 -14.06 -6.98 -5.69
C MET A 340 -14.93 -5.86 -6.25
N ILE A 341 -14.58 -5.32 -7.44
CA ILE A 341 -15.39 -4.31 -8.16
C ILE A 341 -16.80 -4.83 -8.39
N GLU A 342 -16.93 -6.01 -8.98
CA GLU A 342 -18.22 -6.63 -9.33
C GLU A 342 -19.06 -6.91 -8.08
N SER A 343 -18.45 -7.47 -7.05
CA SER A 343 -19.14 -7.80 -5.81
C SER A 343 -19.58 -6.56 -5.01
N ALA A 344 -18.77 -5.52 -4.99
CA ALA A 344 -19.14 -4.25 -4.36
C ALA A 344 -20.25 -3.55 -5.14
N ALA A 345 -20.18 -3.52 -6.47
CA ALA A 345 -21.23 -2.96 -7.33
C ALA A 345 -22.57 -3.71 -7.20
N ALA A 346 -22.52 -5.02 -6.99
CA ALA A 346 -23.71 -5.85 -6.75
C ALA A 346 -24.26 -5.74 -5.31
N GLY A 347 -23.55 -5.02 -4.41
CA GLY A 347 -23.95 -4.89 -3.01
C GLY A 347 -23.67 -6.11 -2.13
N HIS A 348 -22.87 -7.06 -2.60
CA HIS A 348 -22.48 -8.23 -1.82
C HIS A 348 -21.41 -7.91 -0.77
N ILE A 349 -20.60 -6.85 -0.99
CA ILE A 349 -19.63 -6.32 -0.04
C ILE A 349 -20.11 -4.95 0.45
N SER A 350 -20.39 -4.84 1.76
CA SER A 350 -20.58 -3.57 2.46
C SER A 350 -19.27 -3.11 3.09
N LEU A 351 -19.19 -1.86 3.56
CA LEU A 351 -18.04 -1.38 4.33
C LEU A 351 -17.82 -2.23 5.59
N ASP A 352 -18.89 -2.56 6.36
CA ASP A 352 -18.77 -3.44 7.54
C ASP A 352 -18.18 -4.81 7.20
N LYS A 353 -18.57 -5.37 6.04
CA LYS A 353 -18.01 -6.64 5.57
C LYS A 353 -16.55 -6.49 5.19
N LEU A 354 -16.21 -5.39 4.55
CA LEU A 354 -14.83 -5.09 4.16
C LEU A 354 -13.95 -4.90 5.40
N GLU A 355 -14.40 -4.15 6.41
CA GLU A 355 -13.70 -4.00 7.71
C GLU A 355 -13.49 -5.35 8.41
N ALA A 356 -14.49 -6.24 8.40
CA ALA A 356 -14.31 -7.60 8.92
C ALA A 356 -13.24 -8.39 8.14
N MET A 357 -13.11 -8.17 6.83
CA MET A 357 -12.08 -8.78 6.00
C MET A 357 -10.70 -8.17 6.29
N THR A 358 -10.62 -6.88 6.61
CA THR A 358 -9.36 -6.20 6.92
C THR A 358 -8.75 -6.66 8.24
N ALA A 359 -9.52 -7.26 9.14
CA ALA A 359 -8.97 -7.93 10.31
C ALA A 359 -8.00 -9.09 9.95
N ILE A 360 -8.11 -9.62 8.74
CA ILE A 360 -7.35 -10.78 8.24
C ILE A 360 -6.39 -10.40 7.11
N CYS A 361 -6.77 -9.56 6.16
CA CYS A 361 -5.94 -9.19 5.01
C CYS A 361 -4.62 -8.55 5.44
N SER A 362 -3.72 -8.31 4.51
CA SER A 362 -2.40 -7.75 4.82
C SER A 362 -2.34 -6.22 4.83
N VAL A 363 -3.37 -5.54 4.33
CA VAL A 363 -3.37 -4.07 4.21
C VAL A 363 -4.46 -3.43 5.06
N GLY A 364 -5.71 -3.37 4.60
CA GLY A 364 -6.80 -2.62 5.23
C GLY A 364 -7.86 -2.20 4.23
N LEU A 365 -8.57 -1.11 4.50
CA LEU A 365 -9.46 -0.46 3.55
C LEU A 365 -8.63 0.18 2.44
N ASP A 366 -8.68 -0.39 1.25
CA ASP A 366 -7.83 0.03 0.16
C ASP A 366 -8.63 0.39 -1.09
N MET A 367 -8.35 1.58 -1.65
CA MET A 367 -9.02 2.12 -2.85
C MET A 367 -10.54 2.11 -2.77
N VAL A 368 -11.08 2.53 -1.61
CA VAL A 368 -12.52 2.57 -1.34
C VAL A 368 -13.07 3.93 -1.72
N ALA A 369 -13.93 3.98 -2.74
CA ALA A 369 -14.66 5.19 -3.09
C ALA A 369 -15.91 5.33 -2.20
N VAL A 370 -16.10 6.53 -1.65
CA VAL A 370 -17.26 6.90 -0.84
C VAL A 370 -17.93 8.16 -1.40
N PRO A 371 -19.19 8.49 -1.03
CA PRO A 371 -19.86 9.69 -1.53
C PRO A 371 -19.00 10.94 -1.39
N GLY A 372 -19.01 11.78 -2.41
CA GLY A 372 -18.18 12.96 -2.49
C GLY A 372 -18.44 14.00 -1.39
N ASP A 373 -19.58 13.95 -0.72
CA ASP A 373 -19.97 14.80 0.39
C ASP A 373 -19.74 14.17 1.79
N THR A 374 -19.09 13.00 1.86
CA THR A 374 -18.81 12.32 3.13
C THR A 374 -18.08 13.25 4.11
N PRO A 375 -18.63 13.48 5.32
CA PRO A 375 -18.06 14.42 6.29
C PRO A 375 -16.67 13.98 6.79
N ALA A 376 -15.80 14.96 7.08
CA ALA A 376 -14.48 14.71 7.67
C ALA A 376 -14.53 13.85 8.96
N ALA A 377 -15.57 14.02 9.79
CA ALA A 377 -15.75 13.22 10.98
C ALA A 377 -16.06 11.74 10.67
N THR A 378 -16.81 11.47 9.60
CA THR A 378 -17.07 10.10 9.14
C THR A 378 -15.79 9.44 8.61
N LEU A 379 -15.01 10.16 7.79
CA LEU A 379 -13.70 9.71 7.31
C LEU A 379 -12.75 9.43 8.48
N ALA A 380 -12.70 10.30 9.47
CA ALA A 380 -11.93 10.11 10.69
C ALA A 380 -12.40 8.88 11.49
N ALA A 381 -13.70 8.60 11.55
CA ALA A 381 -14.24 7.44 12.24
C ALA A 381 -13.84 6.13 11.53
N MET A 382 -13.89 6.07 10.20
CA MET A 382 -13.38 4.93 9.41
C MET A 382 -11.89 4.68 9.69
N ILE A 383 -11.08 5.74 9.78
CA ILE A 383 -9.66 5.63 10.16
C ILE A 383 -9.53 5.06 11.59
N ALA A 384 -10.36 5.51 12.53
CA ALA A 384 -10.32 5.04 13.92
C ALA A 384 -10.66 3.56 14.03
N ASP A 385 -11.67 3.09 13.30
CA ASP A 385 -12.11 1.69 13.30
C ASP A 385 -11.04 0.78 12.70
N GLU A 386 -10.48 1.16 11.55
CA GLU A 386 -9.38 0.42 10.93
C GLU A 386 -8.12 0.40 11.81
N ALA A 387 -7.79 1.53 12.44
CA ALA A 387 -6.68 1.58 13.39
C ALA A 387 -6.92 0.67 14.60
N ALA A 388 -8.15 0.61 15.11
CA ALA A 388 -8.51 -0.29 16.20
C ALA A 388 -8.34 -1.76 15.79
N ILE A 389 -8.79 -2.13 14.59
CA ILE A 389 -8.58 -3.49 14.04
C ILE A 389 -7.08 -3.81 13.99
N GLY A 390 -6.24 -2.92 13.45
CA GLY A 390 -4.80 -3.12 13.35
C GLY A 390 -4.10 -3.22 14.70
N VAL A 391 -4.39 -2.29 15.60
CA VAL A 391 -3.79 -2.21 16.93
C VAL A 391 -4.14 -3.43 17.77
N MET A 392 -5.42 -3.87 17.77
CA MET A 392 -5.89 -5.03 18.52
C MET A 392 -5.36 -6.36 17.99
N ASN A 393 -5.20 -6.49 16.67
CA ASN A 393 -4.74 -7.72 16.03
C ASN A 393 -3.22 -7.76 15.78
N HIS A 394 -2.45 -6.76 16.24
CA HIS A 394 -1.00 -6.66 16.01
C HIS A 394 -0.62 -6.79 14.52
N LYS A 395 -1.40 -6.19 13.66
CA LYS A 395 -1.14 -6.16 12.21
C LYS A 395 -1.13 -4.74 11.69
N THR A 396 -0.50 -4.52 10.56
CA THR A 396 -0.64 -3.26 9.81
C THR A 396 -2.07 -3.16 9.27
N THR A 397 -2.69 -2.01 9.48
CA THR A 397 -3.88 -1.59 8.74
C THR A 397 -3.65 -0.26 8.08
N ALA A 398 -4.25 -0.09 6.91
CA ALA A 398 -4.18 1.11 6.09
C ALA A 398 -5.58 1.58 5.72
N VAL A 399 -5.73 2.88 5.55
CA VAL A 399 -6.95 3.49 5.01
C VAL A 399 -6.58 4.34 3.81
N ARG A 400 -7.04 3.92 2.63
CA ARG A 400 -7.00 4.67 1.37
C ARG A 400 -8.43 4.81 0.86
N VAL A 401 -9.10 5.85 1.37
CA VAL A 401 -10.51 6.15 1.09
C VAL A 401 -10.59 7.43 0.27
N ILE A 402 -11.42 7.40 -0.77
CA ILE A 402 -11.53 8.46 -1.76
C ILE A 402 -12.96 9.00 -1.74
N PRO A 403 -13.19 10.19 -1.13
CA PRO A 403 -14.44 10.91 -1.32
C PRO A 403 -14.57 11.33 -2.80
N ALA A 404 -15.42 10.63 -3.55
CA ALA A 404 -15.59 10.82 -4.99
C ALA A 404 -16.44 12.07 -5.28
N VAL A 405 -15.81 13.24 -5.27
CA VAL A 405 -16.49 14.54 -5.39
C VAL A 405 -17.35 14.59 -6.65
N GLY A 406 -18.62 14.97 -6.48
CA GLY A 406 -19.60 15.00 -7.55
C GLY A 406 -20.31 13.69 -7.88
N LEU A 407 -19.92 12.59 -7.20
CA LEU A 407 -20.53 11.25 -7.39
C LEU A 407 -21.24 10.81 -6.11
N GLY A 408 -22.29 10.01 -6.29
CA GLY A 408 -23.13 9.43 -5.25
C GLY A 408 -23.04 7.90 -5.20
N VAL A 409 -23.72 7.30 -4.23
CA VAL A 409 -23.75 5.84 -4.04
C VAL A 409 -24.17 5.13 -5.32
N GLY A 410 -23.39 4.15 -5.76
CA GLY A 410 -23.62 3.33 -6.94
C GLY A 410 -23.02 3.89 -8.23
N ASP A 411 -22.60 5.16 -8.25
CA ASP A 411 -21.84 5.69 -9.38
C ASP A 411 -20.46 5.01 -9.47
N MET A 412 -19.88 4.96 -10.66
CA MET A 412 -18.54 4.42 -10.89
C MET A 412 -17.54 5.57 -11.01
N VAL A 413 -16.44 5.49 -10.27
CA VAL A 413 -15.30 6.40 -10.41
C VAL A 413 -14.15 5.67 -11.11
N GLU A 414 -13.57 6.31 -12.15
CA GLU A 414 -12.43 5.79 -12.91
C GLU A 414 -11.15 6.42 -12.41
N PHE A 415 -10.19 5.60 -11.99
CA PHE A 415 -8.86 6.07 -11.55
C PHE A 415 -7.80 5.88 -12.66
N GLY A 416 -8.07 4.99 -13.59
CA GLY A 416 -7.20 4.69 -14.73
C GLY A 416 -5.99 3.82 -14.39
N GLY A 417 -5.35 3.28 -15.43
CA GLY A 417 -4.16 2.45 -15.32
C GLY A 417 -4.35 1.27 -14.36
N LEU A 418 -3.35 1.03 -13.50
CA LEU A 418 -3.39 -0.04 -12.50
C LEU A 418 -4.36 0.23 -11.34
N LEU A 419 -4.77 1.48 -11.12
CA LEU A 419 -5.69 1.83 -10.04
C LEU A 419 -7.15 1.48 -10.36
N GLY A 420 -7.45 1.18 -11.62
CA GLY A 420 -8.74 0.65 -12.08
C GLY A 420 -9.92 1.58 -11.85
N ARG A 421 -11.02 1.05 -11.34
CA ARG A 421 -12.28 1.76 -11.10
C ARG A 421 -13.01 1.20 -9.88
N ALA A 422 -13.81 2.02 -9.20
CA ALA A 422 -14.59 1.56 -8.06
C ALA A 422 -16.03 2.06 -8.09
N PRO A 423 -17.01 1.26 -7.60
CA PRO A 423 -18.31 1.79 -7.26
C PRO A 423 -18.20 2.64 -6.00
N VAL A 424 -18.94 3.74 -5.95
CA VAL A 424 -19.08 4.56 -4.73
C VAL A 424 -19.93 3.79 -3.73
N MET A 425 -19.31 3.40 -2.62
CA MET A 425 -19.92 2.58 -1.58
C MET A 425 -20.64 3.45 -0.54
N PRO A 426 -21.81 3.01 -0.01
CA PRO A 426 -22.54 3.76 1.00
C PRO A 426 -21.77 3.79 2.33
N THR A 427 -21.76 4.97 2.99
CA THR A 427 -21.28 5.14 4.36
C THR A 427 -22.45 5.19 5.34
N HIS A 428 -22.20 4.92 6.64
CA HIS A 428 -23.20 5.12 7.67
C HIS A 428 -23.54 6.59 7.83
N THR A 429 -24.83 6.93 7.97
CA THR A 429 -25.34 8.28 8.08
C THR A 429 -25.33 8.88 9.50
N PRO A 430 -25.42 8.09 10.61
CA PRO A 430 -25.30 8.65 11.94
C PRO A 430 -23.95 9.32 12.17
N SER A 431 -23.96 10.50 12.80
CA SER A 431 -22.76 11.33 12.99
C SER A 431 -21.82 10.75 14.06
N ALA A 432 -20.52 10.64 13.72
CA ALA A 432 -19.43 10.35 14.64
C ALA A 432 -18.73 11.61 15.19
N GLU A 433 -19.23 12.82 14.90
CA GLU A 433 -18.57 14.10 15.20
C GLU A 433 -18.21 14.25 16.67
N ALA A 434 -19.15 13.97 17.57
CA ALA A 434 -18.92 14.06 19.02
C ALA A 434 -17.85 13.07 19.51
N PHE A 435 -17.75 11.90 18.90
CA PHE A 435 -16.71 10.90 19.21
C PHE A 435 -15.34 11.40 18.74
N ILE A 436 -15.23 11.85 17.51
CA ILE A 436 -13.97 12.36 16.93
C ILE A 436 -13.50 13.64 17.60
N ALA A 437 -14.43 14.54 17.99
CA ALA A 437 -14.11 15.79 18.68
C ALA A 437 -13.46 15.59 20.06
N ARG A 438 -13.55 14.39 20.67
CA ARG A 438 -12.89 14.09 21.94
C ARG A 438 -11.38 14.14 21.86
N CYS A 439 -10.80 13.85 20.68
CA CYS A 439 -9.34 13.83 20.48
C CYS A 439 -8.58 12.95 21.52
N GLY A 440 -7.33 13.28 21.78
CA GLY A 440 -6.50 12.55 22.76
C GLY A 440 -6.02 11.20 22.22
N ARG A 441 -6.09 10.15 23.03
CA ARG A 441 -5.56 8.83 22.70
C ARG A 441 -6.48 7.70 23.14
N ILE A 442 -6.69 6.71 22.27
CA ILE A 442 -7.15 5.38 22.68
C ILE A 442 -5.90 4.60 23.13
N PRO A 443 -5.84 4.14 24.40
CA PRO A 443 -4.63 3.50 24.91
C PRO A 443 -4.29 2.21 24.17
N SER A 444 -3.01 1.83 24.21
CA SER A 444 -2.54 0.53 23.74
C SER A 444 -3.29 -0.61 24.48
N PRO A 445 -3.67 -1.69 23.79
CA PRO A 445 -4.30 -2.84 24.43
C PRO A 445 -3.32 -3.53 25.39
N VAL A 446 -3.85 -4.13 26.47
CA VAL A 446 -3.03 -4.78 27.53
C VAL A 446 -2.05 -5.81 26.95
N HIS A 447 -2.48 -6.61 25.99
CA HIS A 447 -1.61 -7.59 25.31
C HIS A 447 -0.55 -6.97 24.38
N GLY A 448 -0.63 -5.67 24.11
CA GLY A 448 0.40 -4.91 23.38
C GLY A 448 1.62 -4.57 24.25
N PHE A 449 1.48 -4.59 25.57
CA PHE A 449 2.58 -4.41 26.50
C PHE A 449 3.41 -5.69 26.58
N ARG A 450 4.42 -5.79 25.75
CA ARG A 450 5.49 -6.79 25.89
C ARG A 450 6.75 -6.08 26.32
N ASN A 451 7.16 -6.34 27.53
CA ASN A 451 8.46 -5.89 28.05
C ASN A 451 9.58 -6.78 27.52
#